data_9e842577390e0468f7ead4d98d7a8c2a
#
_entry.id   9e842577390e0468f7ead4d98d7a8c2a
#
_cell.length_a   1.000
_cell.length_b   1.000
_cell.length_c   1.000
_cell.angle_alpha   90.00
_cell.angle_beta   90.00
_cell.angle_gamma   90.00
#
_symmetry.space_group_name_H-M   'P 1'
#
loop_
_entity.id
_entity.type
_entity.pdbx_description
1 polymer ?
#
loop_
_entity_poly.entity_id
_entity_poly.type
_entity_poly.pdbx_seq_one_letter_code
_entity_poly.pdbx_strand_id
1 'polypeptide(L)'
;EEEEVLEELVASGANPDILTSYRPHIGTFKLATVVRGLRARIEALGGEVWFESRVERLHLEPRPAGGKPLQLVGLDLADGRTISCRHLVLAPGHSARDCFSMLEQIGVKLEPKPFSVGVRIEHPQPLIDAARWGPAAGHPRLGSAEYKLVHHAGNGRCVYSFCMCPGGFVVGATSEEGREVTNGMSQHSSNERKANSCL
;
A
#
# COMPACT_ATOMS: atom_id res chain seq x y z
N GLU A 1 19.83 2.07 3.20
CA GLU A 1 18.47 2.61 2.89
C GLU A 1 17.35 1.63 3.28
N GLU A 2 17.36 0.34 2.82
CA GLU A 2 16.32 -0.63 3.17
C GLU A 2 16.30 -0.93 4.68
N GLU A 3 17.46 -1.18 5.26
CA GLU A 3 17.64 -1.44 6.68
C GLU A 3 17.18 -0.25 7.55
N GLU A 4 17.54 0.96 7.18
CA GLU A 4 17.10 2.20 7.85
C GLU A 4 15.57 2.35 7.86
N VAL A 5 14.90 1.98 6.74
CA VAL A 5 13.44 2.00 6.68
C VAL A 5 12.83 0.96 7.62
N LEU A 6 13.37 -0.24 7.68
CA LEU A 6 12.90 -1.29 8.58
C LEU A 6 13.13 -0.90 10.05
N GLU A 7 14.27 -0.31 10.38
CA GLU A 7 14.57 0.21 11.72
C GLU A 7 13.57 1.29 12.14
N GLU A 8 13.22 2.22 11.22
CA GLU A 8 12.24 3.26 11.49
C GLU A 8 10.81 2.69 11.70
N LEU A 9 10.45 1.62 10.98
CA LEU A 9 9.20 0.90 11.20
C LEU A 9 9.18 0.21 12.57
N VAL A 10 10.30 -0.38 13.01
CA VAL A 10 10.44 -0.98 14.34
C VAL A 10 10.37 0.09 15.42
N ALA A 11 11.08 1.20 15.27
CA ALA A 11 11.02 2.34 16.19
C ALA A 11 9.59 2.91 16.31
N SER A 12 8.79 2.77 15.24
CA SER A 12 7.38 3.19 15.20
C SER A 12 6.41 2.12 15.70
N GLY A 13 6.89 0.94 16.15
CA GLY A 13 6.09 -0.09 16.80
C GLY A 13 5.89 -1.38 16.00
N ALA A 14 6.58 -1.60 14.89
CA ALA A 14 6.63 -2.90 14.22
C ALA A 14 7.40 -3.93 15.09
N ASN A 15 7.19 -5.23 14.79
CA ASN A 15 7.93 -6.28 15.47
C ASN A 15 9.40 -6.28 14.98
N PRO A 16 10.41 -6.36 15.89
CA PRO A 16 11.82 -6.40 15.51
C PRO A 16 12.23 -7.55 14.57
N ASP A 17 11.45 -8.62 14.50
CA ASP A 17 11.74 -9.74 13.63
C ASP A 17 11.71 -9.38 12.13
N ILE A 18 11.07 -8.26 11.75
CA ILE A 18 11.10 -7.76 10.37
C ILE A 18 12.52 -7.40 9.88
N LEU A 19 13.44 -7.11 10.80
CA LEU A 19 14.85 -6.80 10.47
C LEU A 19 15.62 -8.02 9.96
N THR A 20 15.21 -9.21 10.34
CA THR A 20 15.91 -10.47 10.04
C THR A 20 15.10 -11.43 9.17
N SER A 21 13.83 -11.13 8.95
CA SER A 21 12.95 -11.97 8.16
C SER A 21 13.21 -11.81 6.66
N TYR A 22 13.33 -12.93 5.94
CA TYR A 22 13.45 -12.93 4.48
C TYR A 22 12.24 -12.28 3.78
N ARG A 23 11.07 -12.33 4.40
CA ARG A 23 9.82 -11.69 3.95
C ARG A 23 9.18 -10.95 5.11
N PRO A 24 9.59 -9.71 5.37
CA PRO A 24 9.06 -8.92 6.47
C PRO A 24 7.53 -8.78 6.38
N HIS A 25 6.84 -9.06 7.48
CA HIS A 25 5.39 -8.95 7.56
C HIS A 25 4.97 -8.31 8.89
N ILE A 26 4.32 -7.16 8.82
CA ILE A 26 3.86 -6.43 10.02
C ILE A 26 2.50 -6.92 10.48
N GLY A 27 1.63 -7.28 9.55
CA GLY A 27 0.23 -7.60 9.80
C GLY A 27 -0.66 -6.37 9.87
N THR A 28 -1.87 -6.49 9.35
CA THR A 28 -2.78 -5.35 9.14
C THR A 28 -3.15 -4.63 10.44
N PHE A 29 -3.39 -5.36 11.51
CA PHE A 29 -3.75 -4.76 12.80
C PHE A 29 -2.60 -4.00 13.46
N LYS A 30 -1.39 -4.50 13.33
CA LYS A 30 -0.18 -3.85 13.87
C LYS A 30 0.19 -2.60 13.07
N LEU A 31 -0.13 -2.57 11.78
CA LEU A 31 0.17 -1.45 10.89
C LEU A 31 -0.45 -0.13 11.39
N ALA A 32 -1.66 -0.16 11.97
CA ALA A 32 -2.29 1.04 12.54
C ALA A 32 -1.46 1.64 13.69
N THR A 33 -0.76 0.82 14.47
CA THR A 33 0.16 1.28 15.53
C THR A 33 1.40 1.92 14.92
N VAL A 34 1.98 1.27 13.90
CA VAL A 34 3.17 1.78 13.20
C VAL A 34 2.88 3.14 12.56
N VAL A 35 1.75 3.29 11.87
CA VAL A 35 1.35 4.58 11.25
C VAL A 35 1.21 5.69 12.29
N ARG A 36 0.63 5.40 13.46
CA ARG A 36 0.58 6.37 14.56
C ARG A 36 1.96 6.72 15.12
N GLY A 37 2.85 5.73 15.22
CA GLY A 37 4.24 5.93 15.63
C GLY A 37 5.01 6.83 14.66
N LEU A 38 4.90 6.57 13.36
CA LEU A 38 5.52 7.41 12.32
C LEU A 38 5.01 8.86 12.38
N ARG A 39 3.71 9.07 12.58
CA ARG A 39 3.15 10.41 12.77
C ARG A 39 3.75 11.11 13.99
N ALA A 40 3.74 10.45 15.15
CA ALA A 40 4.32 11.01 16.37
C ALA A 40 5.80 11.39 16.19
N ARG A 41 6.54 10.60 15.40
CA ARG A 41 7.94 10.88 15.11
C ARG A 41 8.10 12.08 14.18
N ILE A 42 7.26 12.23 13.16
CA ILE A 42 7.24 13.44 12.31
C ILE A 42 7.03 14.69 13.17
N GLU A 43 6.04 14.66 14.05
CA GLU A 43 5.71 15.77 14.96
C GLU A 43 6.86 16.06 15.94
N ALA A 44 7.51 15.03 16.50
CA ALA A 44 8.66 15.18 17.38
C ALA A 44 9.89 15.79 16.68
N LEU A 45 10.02 15.60 15.38
CA LEU A 45 11.06 16.20 14.54
C LEU A 45 10.72 17.63 14.06
N GLY A 46 9.59 18.19 14.52
CA GLY A 46 9.15 19.55 14.14
C GLY A 46 8.33 19.58 12.84
N GLY A 47 7.94 18.43 12.30
CA GLY A 47 6.97 18.34 11.21
C GLY A 47 5.54 18.53 11.69
N GLU A 48 4.62 18.73 10.75
CA GLU A 48 3.21 18.90 11.03
C GLU A 48 2.38 17.86 10.23
N VAL A 49 1.32 17.34 10.83
CA VAL A 49 0.36 16.45 10.18
C VAL A 49 -1.02 17.06 10.27
N TRP A 50 -1.56 17.44 9.13
CA TRP A 50 -2.86 18.10 9.05
C TRP A 50 -3.90 17.14 8.49
N PHE A 51 -4.91 16.84 9.30
CA PHE A 51 -6.11 16.11 8.87
C PHE A 51 -7.12 17.07 8.26
N GLU A 52 -8.08 16.53 7.52
CA GLU A 52 -9.15 17.30 6.86
C GLU A 52 -8.61 18.45 6.00
N SER A 53 -7.41 18.28 5.46
CA SER A 53 -6.66 19.30 4.72
C SER A 53 -6.44 18.83 3.28
N ARG A 54 -7.52 18.71 2.52
CA ARG A 54 -7.50 18.25 1.13
C ARG A 54 -6.87 19.32 0.23
N VAL A 55 -5.88 18.93 -0.58
CA VAL A 55 -5.29 19.80 -1.61
C VAL A 55 -6.25 19.88 -2.79
N GLU A 56 -6.61 21.10 -3.20
CA GLU A 56 -7.52 21.36 -4.33
C GLU A 56 -6.82 21.92 -5.56
N ARG A 57 -5.77 22.70 -5.36
CA ARG A 57 -5.08 23.41 -6.45
C ARG A 57 -3.59 23.49 -6.20
N LEU A 58 -2.81 23.42 -7.27
CA LEU A 58 -1.38 23.72 -7.26
C LEU A 58 -1.14 25.04 -7.99
N HIS A 59 -0.29 25.91 -7.40
CA HIS A 59 0.14 27.16 -8.01
C HIS A 59 1.46 26.97 -8.73
N LEU A 60 1.42 27.16 -10.04
CA LEU A 60 2.58 27.04 -10.92
C LEU A 60 2.88 28.40 -11.56
N GLU A 61 4.13 28.80 -11.54
CA GLU A 61 4.61 30.02 -12.18
C GLU A 61 5.68 29.72 -13.23
N PRO A 62 5.83 30.57 -14.26
CA PRO A 62 6.96 30.46 -15.17
C PRO A 62 8.28 30.61 -14.42
N ARG A 63 9.24 29.76 -14.72
CA ARG A 63 10.57 29.86 -14.13
C ARG A 63 11.37 30.95 -14.82
N PRO A 64 11.99 31.90 -14.08
CA PRO A 64 12.95 32.81 -14.67
C PRO A 64 14.09 32.02 -15.32
N ALA A 65 14.51 32.42 -16.48
CA ALA A 65 15.46 31.81 -17.43
C ALA A 65 16.31 30.63 -16.95
N GLY A 66 16.18 29.50 -17.67
CA GLY A 66 17.02 28.30 -17.55
C GLY A 66 16.38 27.18 -16.75
N GLY A 67 15.96 26.10 -17.43
CA GLY A 67 15.43 24.88 -16.84
C GLY A 67 13.99 24.54 -17.26
N LYS A 68 13.26 23.80 -16.44
CA LYS A 68 11.86 23.43 -16.70
C LYS A 68 10.96 24.64 -16.76
N PRO A 69 9.94 24.68 -17.63
CA PRO A 69 9.15 25.89 -17.94
C PRO A 69 8.33 26.41 -16.75
N LEU A 70 7.95 25.53 -15.80
CA LEU A 70 7.14 25.88 -14.64
C LEU A 70 7.81 25.46 -13.34
N GLN A 71 7.53 26.19 -12.27
CA GLN A 71 7.91 25.87 -10.89
C GLN A 71 6.68 25.93 -9.98
N LEU A 72 6.64 25.02 -9.01
CA LEU A 72 5.65 25.07 -7.94
C LEU A 72 6.00 26.22 -7.00
N VAL A 73 5.00 27.03 -6.63
CA VAL A 73 5.15 28.13 -5.67
C VAL A 73 4.21 28.00 -4.48
N GLY A 74 3.20 27.13 -4.57
CA GLY A 74 2.26 26.90 -3.49
C GLY A 74 1.10 25.99 -3.87
N LEU A 75 0.19 25.82 -2.94
CA LEU A 75 -1.04 25.05 -3.11
C LEU A 75 -2.18 25.64 -2.28
N ASP A 76 -3.41 25.39 -2.72
CA ASP A 76 -4.63 25.71 -1.95
C ASP A 76 -5.23 24.43 -1.36
N LEU A 77 -5.74 24.57 -0.15
CA LEU A 77 -6.54 23.56 0.53
C LEU A 77 -8.04 23.85 0.38
N ALA A 78 -8.85 22.81 0.51
CA ALA A 78 -10.31 22.89 0.41
C ALA A 78 -10.96 23.82 1.46
N ASP A 79 -10.29 24.08 2.56
CA ASP A 79 -10.73 24.99 3.61
C ASP A 79 -10.37 26.47 3.37
N GLY A 80 -9.78 26.77 2.22
CA GLY A 80 -9.38 28.13 1.80
C GLY A 80 -7.99 28.56 2.24
N ARG A 81 -7.23 27.74 2.96
CA ARG A 81 -5.85 28.04 3.29
C ARG A 81 -4.95 27.89 2.05
N THR A 82 -3.99 28.80 1.92
CA THR A 82 -2.93 28.71 0.91
C THR A 82 -1.60 28.41 1.60
N ILE A 83 -0.84 27.47 1.05
CA ILE A 83 0.47 27.08 1.56
C ILE A 83 1.53 27.38 0.50
N SER A 84 2.52 28.22 0.86
CA SER A 84 3.68 28.43 0.01
C SER A 84 4.66 27.28 0.11
N CYS A 85 4.98 26.64 -1.00
CA CYS A 85 5.97 25.56 -1.06
C CYS A 85 6.63 25.48 -2.44
N ARG A 86 7.87 25.02 -2.49
CA ARG A 86 8.63 24.80 -3.73
C ARG A 86 8.82 23.33 -4.06
N HIS A 87 8.57 22.47 -3.10
CA HIS A 87 8.70 21.02 -3.22
C HIS A 87 7.43 20.37 -2.67
N LEU A 88 6.89 19.42 -3.42
CA LEU A 88 5.69 18.70 -3.07
C LEU A 88 5.87 17.24 -3.45
N VAL A 89 5.59 16.33 -2.53
CA VAL A 89 5.45 14.90 -2.80
C VAL A 89 3.96 14.56 -2.80
N LEU A 90 3.44 14.15 -3.96
CA LEU A 90 2.07 13.69 -4.11
C LEU A 90 2.02 12.18 -3.93
N ALA A 91 1.38 11.72 -2.88
CA ALA A 91 1.18 10.31 -2.57
C ALA A 91 -0.30 10.00 -2.23
N PRO A 92 -1.27 10.40 -3.09
CA PRO A 92 -2.70 10.37 -2.77
C PRO A 92 -3.31 8.97 -2.82
N GLY A 93 -2.59 7.96 -3.32
CA GLY A 93 -3.10 6.63 -3.58
C GLY A 93 -3.91 6.53 -4.88
N HIS A 94 -4.34 5.31 -5.21
CA HIS A 94 -4.98 5.01 -6.50
C HIS A 94 -6.42 5.51 -6.63
N SER A 95 -7.10 5.80 -5.51
CA SER A 95 -8.52 6.19 -5.50
C SER A 95 -8.75 7.70 -5.58
N ALA A 96 -7.69 8.51 -5.53
CA ALA A 96 -7.77 9.98 -5.55
C ALA A 96 -7.98 10.52 -6.97
N ARG A 97 -9.15 10.25 -7.56
CA ARG A 97 -9.48 10.64 -8.95
C ARG A 97 -9.49 12.15 -9.14
N ASP A 98 -9.92 12.90 -8.14
CA ASP A 98 -9.87 14.36 -8.09
C ASP A 98 -8.45 14.91 -8.23
N CYS A 99 -7.47 14.29 -7.55
CA CYS A 99 -6.06 14.65 -7.70
C CYS A 99 -5.55 14.40 -9.12
N PHE A 100 -5.90 13.28 -9.74
CA PHE A 100 -5.50 13.00 -11.12
C PHE A 100 -6.14 13.99 -12.10
N SER A 101 -7.41 14.31 -11.93
CA SER A 101 -8.10 15.33 -12.74
C SER A 101 -7.48 16.72 -12.58
N MET A 102 -7.11 17.11 -11.36
CA MET A 102 -6.40 18.36 -11.10
C MET A 102 -5.03 18.39 -11.82
N LEU A 103 -4.27 17.31 -11.76
CA LEU A 103 -2.95 17.22 -12.41
C LEU A 103 -3.08 17.33 -13.95
N GLU A 104 -4.07 16.69 -14.54
CA GLU A 104 -4.34 16.78 -15.97
C GLU A 104 -4.70 18.23 -16.39
N GLN A 105 -5.58 18.90 -15.62
CA GLN A 105 -6.00 20.28 -15.89
C GLN A 105 -4.86 21.27 -15.86
N ILE A 106 -3.84 21.07 -15.02
CA ILE A 106 -2.65 21.94 -14.97
C ILE A 106 -1.56 21.50 -15.96
N GLY A 107 -1.84 20.55 -16.86
CA GLY A 107 -0.95 20.14 -17.93
C GLY A 107 0.14 19.13 -17.54
N VAL A 108 0.00 18.44 -16.41
CA VAL A 108 0.87 17.31 -16.09
C VAL A 108 0.55 16.16 -17.01
N LYS A 109 1.55 15.66 -17.72
CA LYS A 109 1.38 14.51 -18.63
C LYS A 109 1.02 13.26 -17.82
N LEU A 110 -0.16 12.70 -18.08
CA LEU A 110 -0.58 11.41 -17.55
C LEU A 110 -0.49 10.35 -18.65
N GLU A 111 0.00 9.19 -18.30
CA GLU A 111 0.10 8.05 -19.20
C GLU A 111 -0.73 6.87 -18.66
N PRO A 112 -1.58 6.23 -19.49
CA PRO A 112 -2.29 5.05 -19.08
C PRO A 112 -1.32 3.91 -18.81
N LYS A 113 -1.50 3.21 -17.72
CA LYS A 113 -0.68 2.08 -17.32
C LYS A 113 -1.53 0.81 -17.22
N PRO A 114 -1.11 -0.31 -17.79
CA PRO A 114 -1.82 -1.57 -17.63
C PRO A 114 -1.84 -1.97 -16.15
N PHE A 115 -2.93 -2.57 -15.72
CA PHE A 115 -3.09 -3.11 -14.39
C PHE A 115 -3.71 -4.51 -14.45
N SER A 116 -3.52 -5.26 -13.38
CA SER A 116 -4.14 -6.57 -13.23
C SER A 116 -5.53 -6.44 -12.65
N VAL A 117 -6.47 -7.20 -13.21
CA VAL A 117 -7.83 -7.32 -12.70
C VAL A 117 -8.13 -8.80 -12.48
N GLY A 118 -8.80 -9.13 -11.41
CA GLY A 118 -9.10 -10.51 -11.07
C GLY A 118 -10.07 -10.63 -9.91
N VAL A 119 -10.06 -11.79 -9.29
CA VAL A 119 -10.91 -12.11 -8.16
C VAL A 119 -10.06 -12.50 -6.94
N ARG A 120 -10.62 -12.37 -5.75
CA ARG A 120 -10.00 -12.91 -4.56
C ARG A 120 -10.66 -14.23 -4.20
N ILE A 121 -9.83 -15.26 -3.99
CA ILE A 121 -10.26 -16.58 -3.56
C ILE A 121 -9.90 -16.79 -2.09
N GLU A 122 -10.80 -17.43 -1.35
CA GLU A 122 -10.59 -17.83 0.03
C GLU A 122 -10.71 -19.38 0.13
N HIS A 123 -9.84 -19.98 0.92
CA HIS A 123 -9.81 -21.44 1.13
C HIS A 123 -9.26 -21.78 2.53
N PRO A 124 -9.48 -23.02 3.02
CA PRO A 124 -8.92 -23.45 4.30
C PRO A 124 -7.39 -23.46 4.29
N GLN A 125 -6.75 -22.86 5.28
CA GLN A 125 -5.29 -22.88 5.43
C GLN A 125 -4.71 -24.30 5.50
N PRO A 126 -5.32 -25.27 6.22
CA PRO A 126 -4.82 -26.65 6.27
C PRO A 126 -4.69 -27.34 4.91
N LEU A 127 -5.53 -26.96 3.94
CA LEU A 127 -5.41 -27.46 2.56
C LEU A 127 -4.06 -27.06 1.94
N ILE A 128 -3.67 -25.82 2.15
CA ILE A 128 -2.41 -25.28 1.62
C ILE A 128 -1.23 -25.85 2.38
N ASP A 129 -1.33 -25.94 3.71
CA ASP A 129 -0.30 -26.54 4.56
C ASP A 129 -0.01 -27.99 4.16
N ALA A 130 -1.06 -28.78 3.96
CA ALA A 130 -0.93 -30.17 3.50
C ALA A 130 -0.30 -30.28 2.11
N ALA A 131 -0.71 -29.41 1.17
CA ALA A 131 -0.18 -29.42 -0.18
C ALA A 131 1.30 -28.96 -0.22
N ARG A 132 1.72 -28.06 0.67
CA ARG A 132 3.05 -27.47 0.68
C ARG A 132 4.04 -28.24 1.56
N TRP A 133 3.61 -28.64 2.75
CA TRP A 133 4.46 -29.25 3.77
C TRP A 133 4.29 -30.78 3.85
N GLY A 134 3.25 -31.34 3.20
CA GLY A 134 2.97 -32.78 3.26
C GLY A 134 2.85 -33.27 4.70
N PRO A 135 3.58 -34.36 5.06
CA PRO A 135 3.55 -34.92 6.42
C PRO A 135 4.05 -33.96 7.53
N ALA A 136 4.78 -32.90 7.16
CA ALA A 136 5.27 -31.92 8.11
C ALA A 136 4.28 -30.75 8.36
N ALA A 137 3.07 -30.80 7.76
CA ALA A 137 2.03 -29.82 8.01
C ALA A 137 1.70 -29.73 9.50
N GLY A 138 1.58 -28.50 10.02
CA GLY A 138 1.36 -28.26 11.44
C GLY A 138 2.61 -28.28 12.31
N HIS A 139 3.81 -28.45 11.74
CA HIS A 139 5.05 -28.35 12.52
C HIS A 139 5.27 -26.91 13.01
N PRO A 140 5.52 -26.68 14.32
CA PRO A 140 5.56 -25.33 14.91
C PRO A 140 6.57 -24.36 14.27
N ARG A 141 7.63 -24.87 13.68
CA ARG A 141 8.69 -24.07 13.06
C ARG A 141 8.41 -23.71 11.59
N LEU A 142 7.42 -24.32 10.94
CA LEU A 142 7.12 -24.06 9.53
C LEU A 142 6.08 -22.95 9.36
N GLY A 143 5.16 -22.79 10.31
CA GLY A 143 4.07 -21.83 10.22
C GLY A 143 3.06 -22.16 9.10
N SER A 144 2.20 -21.21 8.81
CA SER A 144 1.21 -21.28 7.74
C SER A 144 1.89 -21.22 6.37
N ALA A 145 1.54 -22.14 5.50
CA ALA A 145 2.10 -22.21 4.15
C ALA A 145 1.54 -21.11 3.23
N GLU A 146 2.38 -20.63 2.35
CA GLU A 146 2.03 -19.72 1.28
C GLU A 146 2.24 -20.34 -0.09
N TYR A 147 1.66 -19.72 -1.12
CA TYR A 147 1.94 -20.09 -2.51
C TYR A 147 2.11 -18.86 -3.41
N LYS A 148 2.86 -19.05 -4.48
CA LYS A 148 2.95 -18.13 -5.60
C LYS A 148 2.81 -18.93 -6.88
N LEU A 149 1.76 -18.65 -7.64
CA LEU A 149 1.38 -19.40 -8.84
C LEU A 149 1.39 -18.46 -10.04
N VAL A 150 1.81 -18.97 -11.17
CA VAL A 150 1.80 -18.27 -12.47
C VAL A 150 1.39 -19.29 -13.53
N HIS A 151 0.48 -18.89 -14.41
CA HIS A 151 0.09 -19.67 -15.58
C HIS A 151 0.06 -18.77 -16.83
N HIS A 152 0.74 -19.20 -17.87
CA HIS A 152 0.72 -18.56 -19.18
C HIS A 152 -0.36 -19.22 -20.04
N ALA A 153 -1.45 -18.51 -20.29
CA ALA A 153 -2.54 -19.02 -21.10
C ALA A 153 -2.18 -19.00 -22.59
N GLY A 154 -2.80 -19.91 -23.38
CA GLY A 154 -2.51 -20.03 -24.82
C GLY A 154 -2.87 -18.79 -25.66
N ASN A 155 -3.63 -17.83 -25.11
CA ASN A 155 -3.96 -16.55 -25.75
C ASN A 155 -2.94 -15.43 -25.45
N GLY A 156 -1.80 -15.74 -24.86
CA GLY A 156 -0.72 -14.80 -24.51
C GLY A 156 -0.96 -14.01 -23.22
N ARG A 157 -2.07 -14.24 -22.51
CA ARG A 157 -2.32 -13.64 -21.18
C ARG A 157 -1.65 -14.45 -20.08
N CYS A 158 -1.32 -13.75 -18.99
CA CYS A 158 -0.77 -14.38 -17.79
C CYS A 158 -1.79 -14.28 -16.66
N VAL A 159 -2.05 -15.40 -15.99
CA VAL A 159 -2.79 -15.46 -14.73
C VAL A 159 -1.82 -15.77 -13.62
N TYR A 160 -1.88 -15.04 -12.52
CA TYR A 160 -0.96 -15.25 -11.41
C TYR A 160 -1.61 -14.95 -10.06
N SER A 161 -1.14 -15.66 -9.03
CA SER A 161 -1.53 -15.34 -7.66
C SER A 161 -0.79 -14.08 -7.19
N PHE A 162 -1.52 -13.20 -6.52
CA PHE A 162 -0.99 -11.96 -5.98
C PHE A 162 -1.49 -11.73 -4.56
N CYS A 163 -0.63 -11.19 -3.69
CA CYS A 163 -0.99 -10.84 -2.32
C CYS A 163 -1.67 -12.00 -1.57
N MET A 164 -1.05 -13.18 -1.62
CA MET A 164 -1.50 -14.34 -0.84
C MET A 164 -1.31 -14.03 0.65
N CYS A 165 -2.37 -14.20 1.42
CA CYS A 165 -2.42 -13.97 2.86
C CYS A 165 -2.60 -15.30 3.59
N PRO A 166 -1.51 -15.95 4.03
CA PRO A 166 -1.59 -17.15 4.87
C PRO A 166 -2.26 -16.80 6.20
N GLY A 167 -3.10 -17.68 6.71
CA GLY A 167 -3.83 -17.45 7.95
C GLY A 167 -4.60 -16.13 7.96
N GLY A 168 -5.19 -15.73 6.82
CA GLY A 168 -5.91 -14.46 6.67
C GLY A 168 -7.32 -14.65 6.12
N PHE A 169 -8.05 -13.56 6.00
CA PHE A 169 -9.42 -13.53 5.50
C PHE A 169 -9.65 -12.37 4.52
N VAL A 170 -10.71 -12.48 3.73
CA VAL A 170 -11.11 -11.45 2.77
C VAL A 170 -11.93 -10.37 3.46
N VAL A 171 -11.67 -9.11 3.12
CA VAL A 171 -12.42 -7.95 3.60
C VAL A 171 -12.82 -7.06 2.44
N GLY A 172 -13.92 -6.34 2.59
CA GLY A 172 -14.26 -5.21 1.72
C GLY A 172 -13.25 -4.07 1.89
N ALA A 173 -12.84 -3.48 0.78
CA ALA A 173 -11.87 -2.38 0.75
C ALA A 173 -12.33 -1.27 -0.22
N THR A 174 -13.62 -1.07 -0.33
CA THR A 174 -14.24 -0.12 -1.23
C THR A 174 -14.02 1.30 -0.76
N SER A 175 -13.57 2.17 -1.65
CA SER A 175 -13.37 3.60 -1.42
C SER A 175 -14.32 4.49 -2.24
N GLU A 176 -15.20 3.90 -3.06
CA GLU A 176 -16.15 4.61 -3.92
C GLU A 176 -17.54 4.04 -3.73
N GLU A 177 -18.56 4.92 -3.66
CA GLU A 177 -19.95 4.51 -3.57
C GLU A 177 -20.39 3.71 -4.81
N GLY A 178 -21.16 2.63 -4.58
CA GLY A 178 -21.64 1.74 -5.65
C GLY A 178 -20.57 0.87 -6.32
N ARG A 179 -19.37 0.80 -5.74
CA ARG A 179 -18.27 -0.05 -6.18
C ARG A 179 -17.97 -1.13 -5.15
N GLU A 180 -17.41 -2.24 -5.62
CA GLU A 180 -16.94 -3.33 -4.74
C GLU A 180 -15.47 -3.63 -5.06
N VAL A 181 -14.64 -3.59 -4.02
CA VAL A 181 -13.22 -3.99 -4.08
C VAL A 181 -12.91 -4.81 -2.84
N THR A 182 -12.17 -5.88 -2.99
CA THR A 182 -11.78 -6.76 -1.90
C THR A 182 -10.28 -6.69 -1.63
N ASN A 183 -9.90 -6.86 -0.37
CA ASN A 183 -8.52 -7.01 0.05
C ASN A 183 -8.37 -8.23 0.97
N GLY A 184 -7.15 -8.69 1.19
CA GLY A 184 -6.82 -9.69 2.19
C GLY A 184 -6.27 -9.03 3.44
N MET A 185 -6.67 -9.55 4.61
CA MET A 185 -6.11 -9.17 5.89
C MET A 185 -5.53 -10.40 6.59
N SER A 186 -4.37 -10.23 7.20
CA SER A 186 -3.76 -11.23 8.07
C SER A 186 -3.19 -10.58 9.32
N GLN A 187 -3.13 -11.38 10.40
CA GLN A 187 -2.37 -11.01 11.59
C GLN A 187 -0.87 -11.23 11.34
N HIS A 188 -0.03 -10.64 12.17
CA HIS A 188 1.42 -10.89 12.13
C HIS A 188 1.74 -12.40 12.29
N SER A 189 1.02 -13.09 13.16
CA SER A 189 1.18 -14.53 13.41
C SER A 189 0.74 -15.43 12.25
N SER A 190 -0.08 -14.92 11.30
CA SER A 190 -0.63 -15.67 10.16
C SER A 190 -1.27 -17.02 10.53
N ASN A 191 -1.94 -17.11 11.68
CA ASN A 191 -2.42 -18.37 12.27
C ASN A 191 -3.95 -18.56 12.24
N GLU A 192 -4.66 -17.79 11.43
CA GLU A 192 -6.09 -17.99 11.22
C GLU A 192 -6.36 -19.26 10.36
N ARG A 193 -7.59 -19.75 10.45
CA ARG A 193 -7.99 -21.01 9.78
C ARG A 193 -8.12 -20.91 8.26
N LYS A 194 -8.14 -19.71 7.73
CA LYS A 194 -8.35 -19.45 6.31
C LYS A 194 -7.09 -18.83 5.68
N ALA A 195 -7.00 -18.99 4.38
CA ALA A 195 -6.03 -18.32 3.53
C ALA A 195 -6.77 -17.67 2.37
N ASN A 196 -6.21 -16.62 1.80
CA ASN A 196 -6.77 -16.01 0.60
C ASN A 196 -5.69 -15.48 -0.33
N SER A 197 -6.02 -15.31 -1.60
CA SER A 197 -5.15 -14.73 -2.62
C SER A 197 -5.97 -14.04 -3.71
N CYS A 198 -5.42 -13.01 -4.33
CA CYS A 198 -5.89 -12.57 -5.65
C CYS A 198 -5.42 -13.55 -6.74
N LEU A 199 -6.26 -13.74 -7.75
CA LEU A 199 -5.98 -14.45 -9.00
C LEU A 199 -6.37 -13.58 -10.19
#